data_109e5769a8f61fb1411924de590a6657
#
_entry.id   109e5769a8f61fb1411924de590a6657
#
_cell.length_a   1.000
_cell.length_b   1.000
_cell.length_c   1.000
_cell.angle_alpha   90.00
_cell.angle_beta   90.00
_cell.angle_gamma   90.00
#
_symmetry.space_group_name_H-M   'P 1'
#
loop_
_entity.id
_entity.type
_entity.pdbx_description
1 polymer ?
#
loop_
_entity_poly.entity_id
_entity_poly.type
_entity_poly.pdbx_seq_one_letter_code
_entity_poly.pdbx_strand_id
1 'polypeptide(L)'
;MNWNLLSKYRSELMGVATIAVVLFHFFEEVGKHITEVDNTISILYDYGRYGYMGVEIFLIVSGIGCYYSAHRNFDIKNFYKKRIKRILIPYLLVTVPFWIYIDIFLNQSIEEFLYDLTGISFFIDTKTFWYVFFILIMYFLFPLLYKFFFNNEKDAFLNFMFVELLVIFLTIILYVEMYDIFDIVEVALTRIPIFIFGVYIGPKVYQGKKVGYFTLVLSVLSLLLITFDFDSQLVMRYINSIQSIGFSLIIVKIFDIVNLKSMNRFFSFVGKYSFEVYLLHIALRRIMISLDIKPYEWNNYLIIILLTVLLTWFIQLITNMKNKKVYK
;
A
#
# COMPACT_ATOMS: atom_id res chain seq x y z
N MET A 1 1.41 -4.46 -25.17
CA MET A 1 1.63 -4.82 -23.77
C MET A 1 0.42 -5.61 -23.27
N ASN A 2 0.62 -6.61 -22.42
CA ASN A 2 -0.48 -7.45 -21.89
C ASN A 2 -0.61 -7.24 -20.38
N TRP A 3 -1.85 -7.32 -19.88
CA TRP A 3 -2.16 -7.18 -18.45
C TRP A 3 -1.50 -8.23 -17.57
N ASN A 4 -1.24 -9.45 -18.09
CA ASN A 4 -0.62 -10.54 -17.32
C ASN A 4 0.79 -10.23 -16.79
N LEU A 5 1.47 -9.20 -17.31
CA LEU A 5 2.76 -8.75 -16.78
C LEU A 5 2.66 -8.33 -15.30
N LEU A 6 1.52 -7.74 -14.89
CA LEU A 6 1.27 -7.41 -13.48
C LEU A 6 1.25 -8.65 -12.57
N SER A 7 0.81 -9.79 -13.08
CA SER A 7 0.85 -11.06 -12.33
C SER A 7 2.21 -11.74 -12.44
N LYS A 8 2.83 -11.70 -13.63
CA LYS A 8 4.15 -12.30 -13.90
C LYS A 8 5.24 -11.69 -13.02
N TYR A 9 5.27 -10.35 -12.93
CA TYR A 9 6.27 -9.59 -12.17
C TYR A 9 5.70 -9.01 -10.87
N ARG A 10 4.71 -9.70 -10.29
CA ARG A 10 4.02 -9.23 -9.08
C ARG A 10 4.96 -8.99 -7.92
N SER A 11 5.87 -9.92 -7.65
CA SER A 11 6.78 -9.83 -6.50
C SER A 11 7.79 -8.71 -6.70
N GLU A 12 8.32 -8.55 -7.91
CA GLU A 12 9.24 -7.49 -8.30
C GLU A 12 8.58 -6.12 -8.17
N LEU A 13 7.35 -6.00 -8.67
CA LEU A 13 6.55 -4.78 -8.56
C LEU A 13 6.30 -4.40 -7.09
N MET A 14 5.97 -5.36 -6.24
CA MET A 14 5.83 -5.14 -4.80
C MET A 14 7.16 -4.75 -4.15
N GLY A 15 8.29 -5.27 -4.63
CA GLY A 15 9.62 -4.89 -4.15
C GLY A 15 9.95 -3.44 -4.45
N VAL A 16 9.69 -2.98 -5.68
CA VAL A 16 9.85 -1.57 -6.05
C VAL A 16 8.94 -0.68 -5.19
N ALA A 17 7.68 -1.07 -5.04
CA ALA A 17 6.71 -0.34 -4.22
C ALA A 17 7.16 -0.23 -2.75
N THR A 18 7.72 -1.30 -2.19
CA THR A 18 8.25 -1.30 -0.82
C THR A 18 9.38 -0.30 -0.65
N ILE A 19 10.37 -0.32 -1.56
CA ILE A 19 11.51 0.60 -1.51
C ILE A 19 11.01 2.05 -1.69
N ALA A 20 10.08 2.27 -2.61
CA ALA A 20 9.50 3.59 -2.85
C ALA A 20 8.82 4.16 -1.59
N VAL A 21 8.01 3.36 -0.87
CA VAL A 21 7.35 3.79 0.37
C VAL A 21 8.36 4.06 1.49
N VAL A 22 9.39 3.21 1.64
CA VAL A 22 10.45 3.43 2.65
C VAL A 22 11.17 4.75 2.38
N LEU A 23 11.56 5.01 1.13
CA LEU A 23 12.21 6.27 0.74
C LEU A 23 11.27 7.47 0.89
N PHE A 24 9.99 7.32 0.55
CA PHE A 24 9.00 8.37 0.75
C PHE A 24 8.97 8.85 2.20
N HIS A 25 8.94 7.95 3.17
CA HIS A 25 8.92 8.33 4.58
C HIS A 25 10.21 8.99 5.06
N PHE A 26 11.35 8.68 4.44
CA PHE A 26 12.58 9.43 4.67
C PHE A 26 12.44 10.88 4.17
N PHE A 27 12.06 11.06 2.92
CA PHE A 27 11.92 12.39 2.33
C PHE A 27 10.79 13.21 2.96
N GLU A 28 9.73 12.56 3.43
CA GLU A 28 8.68 13.21 4.22
C GLU A 28 9.25 13.83 5.51
N GLU A 29 10.11 13.11 6.24
CA GLU A 29 10.76 13.65 7.44
C GLU A 29 11.78 14.73 7.10
N VAL A 30 12.55 14.58 6.02
CA VAL A 30 13.46 15.62 5.53
C VAL A 30 12.69 16.92 5.27
N GLY A 31 11.56 16.85 4.55
CA GLY A 31 10.74 18.02 4.22
C GLY A 31 10.11 18.73 5.41
N LYS A 32 9.87 18.01 6.53
CA LYS A 32 9.34 18.61 7.76
C LYS A 32 10.38 19.38 8.57
N HIS A 33 11.66 19.04 8.45
CA HIS A 33 12.70 19.50 9.38
C HIS A 33 13.83 20.29 8.72
N ILE A 34 14.01 20.20 7.41
CA ILE A 34 15.11 20.88 6.70
C ILE A 34 14.52 22.00 5.84
N THR A 35 14.77 23.24 6.25
CA THR A 35 14.32 24.46 5.56
C THR A 35 15.25 24.92 4.44
N GLU A 36 16.55 24.58 4.52
CA GLU A 36 17.55 24.88 3.50
C GLU A 36 18.14 23.57 2.98
N VAL A 37 17.69 23.16 1.79
CA VAL A 37 18.13 21.92 1.15
C VAL A 37 19.08 22.27 0.01
N ASP A 38 20.27 21.68 0.00
CA ASP A 38 21.20 21.76 -1.13
C ASP A 38 20.49 21.30 -2.43
N ASN A 39 20.81 21.93 -3.56
CA ASN A 39 20.14 21.69 -4.85
C ASN A 39 20.04 20.20 -5.22
N THR A 40 21.04 19.39 -4.87
CA THR A 40 21.03 17.94 -5.15
C THR A 40 20.02 17.19 -4.28
N ILE A 41 19.93 17.57 -3.01
CA ILE A 41 18.98 16.99 -2.05
C ILE A 41 17.55 17.44 -2.38
N SER A 42 17.37 18.68 -2.86
CA SER A 42 16.11 19.22 -3.33
C SER A 42 15.51 18.37 -4.46
N ILE A 43 16.30 18.03 -5.48
CA ILE A 43 15.86 17.15 -6.58
C ILE A 43 15.46 15.76 -6.05
N LEU A 44 16.27 15.16 -5.17
CA LEU A 44 15.94 13.86 -4.58
C LEU A 44 14.69 13.92 -3.70
N TYR A 45 14.48 15.01 -2.99
CA TYR A 45 13.28 15.27 -2.22
C TYR A 45 12.05 15.36 -3.13
N ASP A 46 12.10 16.17 -4.18
CA ASP A 46 10.99 16.36 -5.11
C ASP A 46 10.53 15.07 -5.76
N TYR A 47 11.45 14.19 -6.15
CA TYR A 47 11.12 12.89 -6.73
C TYR A 47 10.85 11.81 -5.69
N GLY A 48 11.53 11.82 -4.56
CA GLY A 48 11.35 10.83 -3.49
C GLY A 48 9.97 10.88 -2.84
N ARG A 49 9.38 12.09 -2.76
CA ARG A 49 8.03 12.27 -2.24
C ARG A 49 6.94 11.51 -3.03
N TYR A 50 7.19 11.19 -4.31
CA TYR A 50 6.25 10.37 -5.09
C TYR A 50 6.26 8.87 -4.73
N GLY A 51 7.14 8.45 -3.84
CA GLY A 51 7.18 7.08 -3.35
C GLY A 51 5.89 6.61 -2.64
N TYR A 52 5.00 7.53 -2.23
CA TYR A 52 3.68 7.19 -1.70
C TYR A 52 2.85 6.35 -2.69
N MET A 53 3.08 6.47 -4.02
CA MET A 53 2.42 5.65 -5.04
C MET A 53 2.68 4.14 -4.86
N GLY A 54 3.66 3.76 -4.08
CA GLY A 54 3.89 2.36 -3.70
C GLY A 54 2.69 1.75 -2.98
N VAL A 55 1.92 2.54 -2.23
CA VAL A 55 0.71 2.06 -1.54
C VAL A 55 -0.38 1.71 -2.55
N GLU A 56 -0.59 2.56 -3.55
CA GLU A 56 -1.54 2.32 -4.64
C GLU A 56 -1.17 1.06 -5.44
N ILE A 57 0.12 0.84 -5.67
CA ILE A 57 0.63 -0.40 -6.31
C ILE A 57 0.26 -1.63 -5.48
N PHE A 58 0.44 -1.58 -4.15
CA PHE A 58 0.00 -2.67 -3.27
C PHE A 58 -1.49 -2.94 -3.38
N LEU A 59 -2.31 -1.90 -3.50
CA LEU A 59 -3.76 -2.02 -3.62
C LEU A 59 -4.19 -2.63 -4.95
N ILE A 60 -3.60 -2.21 -6.09
CA ILE A 60 -3.81 -2.83 -7.39
C ILE A 60 -3.50 -4.33 -7.32
N VAL A 61 -2.32 -4.66 -6.83
CA VAL A 61 -1.85 -6.06 -6.71
C VAL A 61 -2.74 -6.86 -5.76
N SER A 62 -3.23 -6.25 -4.67
CA SER A 62 -4.14 -6.89 -3.72
C SER A 62 -5.51 -7.17 -4.34
N GLY A 63 -6.08 -6.21 -5.09
CA GLY A 63 -7.34 -6.38 -5.81
C GLY A 63 -7.26 -7.51 -6.85
N ILE A 64 -6.20 -7.53 -7.68
CA ILE A 64 -5.93 -8.62 -8.62
C ILE A 64 -5.81 -9.96 -7.87
N GLY A 65 -5.08 -10.00 -6.76
CA GLY A 65 -4.89 -11.19 -5.95
C GLY A 65 -6.19 -11.70 -5.29
N CYS A 66 -7.13 -10.82 -4.98
CA CYS A 66 -8.46 -11.17 -4.50
C CYS A 66 -9.26 -11.85 -5.60
N TYR A 67 -9.28 -11.28 -6.82
CA TYR A 67 -9.92 -11.90 -7.97
C TYR A 67 -9.38 -13.32 -8.23
N TYR A 68 -8.06 -13.52 -8.27
CA TYR A 68 -7.45 -14.85 -8.47
C TYR A 68 -7.88 -15.86 -7.39
N SER A 69 -8.04 -15.40 -6.16
CA SER A 69 -8.48 -16.26 -5.06
C SER A 69 -9.94 -16.70 -5.22
N ALA A 70 -10.81 -15.82 -5.70
CA ALA A 70 -12.22 -16.11 -5.93
C ALA A 70 -12.46 -16.94 -7.19
N HIS A 71 -11.76 -16.63 -8.29
CA HIS A 71 -11.97 -17.28 -9.58
C HIS A 71 -11.65 -18.79 -9.56
N ARG A 72 -10.69 -19.23 -8.74
CA ARG A 72 -10.30 -20.66 -8.66
C ARG A 72 -11.30 -21.52 -7.90
N ASN A 73 -11.71 -21.07 -6.74
CA ASN A 73 -12.70 -21.72 -5.89
C ASN A 73 -13.10 -20.75 -4.78
N PHE A 74 -14.29 -20.14 -4.91
CA PHE A 74 -14.69 -19.08 -3.99
C PHE A 74 -15.33 -19.64 -2.74
N ASP A 75 -14.51 -20.10 -1.81
CA ASP A 75 -14.90 -20.35 -0.43
C ASP A 75 -14.62 -19.10 0.41
N ILE A 76 -15.66 -18.37 0.75
CA ILE A 76 -15.63 -17.12 1.51
C ILE A 76 -14.93 -17.32 2.87
N LYS A 77 -15.21 -18.41 3.57
CA LYS A 77 -14.64 -18.71 4.90
C LYS A 77 -13.12 -18.92 4.80
N ASN A 78 -12.68 -19.71 3.83
CA ASN A 78 -11.24 -19.91 3.59
C ASN A 78 -10.57 -18.66 3.04
N PHE A 79 -11.25 -17.84 2.24
CA PHE A 79 -10.75 -16.55 1.78
C PHE A 79 -10.43 -15.66 2.98
N TYR A 80 -11.39 -15.42 3.87
CA TYR A 80 -11.17 -14.58 5.06
C TYR A 80 -10.09 -15.15 5.97
N LYS A 81 -10.15 -16.44 6.29
CA LYS A 81 -9.15 -17.10 7.14
C LYS A 81 -7.71 -16.87 6.64
N LYS A 82 -7.49 -17.04 5.32
CA LYS A 82 -6.16 -16.86 4.73
C LYS A 82 -5.72 -15.39 4.73
N ARG A 83 -6.62 -14.46 4.41
CA ARG A 83 -6.32 -13.02 4.33
C ARG A 83 -6.08 -12.43 5.70
N ILE A 84 -6.97 -12.68 6.65
CA ILE A 84 -6.84 -12.21 8.03
C ILE A 84 -5.56 -12.76 8.66
N LYS A 85 -5.31 -14.07 8.56
CA LYS A 85 -4.09 -14.67 9.12
C LYS A 85 -2.81 -14.05 8.55
N ARG A 86 -2.78 -13.76 7.24
CA ARG A 86 -1.62 -13.16 6.56
C ARG A 86 -1.35 -11.74 7.04
N ILE A 87 -2.37 -10.99 7.42
CA ILE A 87 -2.26 -9.60 7.90
C ILE A 87 -2.06 -9.55 9.40
N LEU A 88 -2.94 -10.20 10.19
CA LEU A 88 -2.92 -10.06 11.65
C LEU A 88 -1.71 -10.67 12.32
N ILE A 89 -1.15 -11.76 11.79
CA ILE A 89 0.01 -12.39 12.46
C ILE A 89 1.23 -11.47 12.44
N PRO A 90 1.71 -10.96 11.28
CA PRO A 90 2.82 -10.01 11.28
C PRO A 90 2.46 -8.70 11.99
N TYR A 91 1.22 -8.21 11.83
CA TYR A 91 0.74 -7.02 12.52
C TYR A 91 0.93 -7.14 14.03
N LEU A 92 0.35 -8.15 14.67
CA LEU A 92 0.46 -8.33 16.12
C LEU A 92 1.90 -8.57 16.59
N LEU A 93 2.72 -9.29 15.81
CA LEU A 93 4.12 -9.51 16.14
C LEU A 93 4.96 -8.23 16.19
N VAL A 94 4.61 -7.25 15.36
CA VAL A 94 5.32 -5.97 15.30
C VAL A 94 4.66 -4.94 16.22
N THR A 95 3.34 -4.80 16.16
CA THR A 95 2.66 -3.67 16.78
C THR A 95 2.40 -3.86 18.26
N VAL A 96 2.23 -5.09 18.77
CA VAL A 96 2.07 -5.32 20.20
C VAL A 96 3.30 -4.85 20.98
N PRO A 97 4.54 -5.29 20.71
CA PRO A 97 5.70 -4.78 21.42
C PRO A 97 5.95 -3.28 21.19
N PHE A 98 5.61 -2.77 20.00
CA PHE A 98 5.73 -1.35 19.67
C PHE A 98 4.79 -0.49 20.52
N TRP A 99 3.49 -0.80 20.56
CA TRP A 99 2.50 -0.04 21.34
C TRP A 99 2.66 -0.23 22.85
N ILE A 100 3.13 -1.40 23.32
CA ILE A 100 3.56 -1.56 24.73
C ILE A 100 4.65 -0.54 25.06
N TYR A 101 5.64 -0.36 24.19
CA TYR A 101 6.70 0.60 24.42
C TYR A 101 6.18 2.05 24.40
N ILE A 102 5.42 2.45 23.38
CA ILE A 102 4.94 3.82 23.24
C ILE A 102 3.86 4.16 24.27
N ASP A 103 2.80 3.35 24.35
CA ASP A 103 1.60 3.71 25.12
C ASP A 103 1.68 3.33 26.58
N ILE A 104 2.23 2.13 26.90
CA ILE A 104 2.31 1.68 28.27
C ILE A 104 3.54 2.26 28.99
N PHE A 105 4.75 2.22 28.35
CA PHE A 105 5.97 2.68 29.03
C PHE A 105 6.17 4.20 28.93
N LEU A 106 5.92 4.82 27.78
CA LEU A 106 6.12 6.27 27.61
C LEU A 106 4.89 7.08 28.01
N ASN A 107 3.71 6.75 27.48
CA ASN A 107 2.49 7.52 27.70
C ASN A 107 1.74 7.10 28.97
N GLN A 108 2.07 5.94 29.57
CA GLN A 108 1.40 5.36 30.76
C GLN A 108 -0.12 5.20 30.59
N SER A 109 -0.59 4.89 29.38
CA SER A 109 -2.00 4.81 29.01
C SER A 109 -2.36 3.44 28.42
N ILE A 110 -3.15 2.65 29.16
CA ILE A 110 -3.72 1.40 28.67
C ILE A 110 -4.82 1.67 27.64
N GLU A 111 -5.51 2.79 27.78
CA GLU A 111 -6.58 3.18 26.86
C GLU A 111 -6.03 3.47 25.47
N GLU A 112 -4.95 4.26 25.35
CA GLU A 112 -4.24 4.50 24.08
C GLU A 112 -3.76 3.20 23.46
N PHE A 113 -3.14 2.31 24.26
CA PHE A 113 -2.71 0.99 23.77
C PHE A 113 -3.86 0.20 23.12
N LEU A 114 -5.05 0.19 23.74
CA LEU A 114 -6.19 -0.51 23.17
C LEU A 114 -6.71 0.16 21.88
N TYR A 115 -6.76 1.49 21.85
CA TYR A 115 -7.20 2.24 20.68
C TYR A 115 -6.24 2.06 19.51
N ASP A 116 -4.94 2.13 19.76
CA ASP A 116 -3.91 1.99 18.74
C ASP A 116 -3.80 0.55 18.23
N LEU A 117 -3.81 -0.43 19.13
CA LEU A 117 -3.75 -1.84 18.74
C LEU A 117 -4.96 -2.28 17.93
N THR A 118 -6.16 -1.77 18.24
CA THR A 118 -7.40 -2.10 17.52
C THR A 118 -7.63 -1.24 16.29
N GLY A 119 -6.87 -0.15 16.12
CA GLY A 119 -6.98 0.82 15.04
C GLY A 119 -8.14 1.79 15.18
N ILE A 120 -8.77 1.87 16.33
CA ILE A 120 -9.79 2.88 16.63
C ILE A 120 -9.18 4.28 16.55
N SER A 121 -7.93 4.42 16.99
CA SER A 121 -7.16 5.66 16.90
C SER A 121 -7.05 6.24 15.48
N PHE A 122 -7.12 5.41 14.45
CA PHE A 122 -7.18 5.89 13.05
C PHE A 122 -8.36 6.84 12.80
N PHE A 123 -9.48 6.63 13.46
CA PHE A 123 -10.68 7.46 13.33
C PHE A 123 -10.70 8.67 14.28
N ILE A 124 -9.68 8.79 15.15
CA ILE A 124 -9.58 9.88 16.13
C ILE A 124 -8.46 10.84 15.76
N ASP A 125 -7.22 10.34 15.63
CA ASP A 125 -6.04 11.20 15.42
C ASP A 125 -4.86 10.51 14.73
N THR A 126 -4.66 9.20 14.93
CA THR A 126 -3.41 8.54 14.58
C THR A 126 -3.47 7.80 13.26
N LYS A 127 -2.80 8.33 12.21
CA LYS A 127 -2.67 7.67 10.90
C LYS A 127 -1.61 6.55 10.88
N THR A 128 -1.07 6.14 12.05
CA THR A 128 -0.07 5.07 12.15
C THR A 128 -0.71 3.72 11.80
N PHE A 129 -0.07 2.94 10.95
CA PHE A 129 -0.56 1.65 10.45
C PHE A 129 -1.95 1.67 9.78
N TRP A 130 -2.47 2.82 9.36
CA TRP A 130 -3.78 2.99 8.71
C TRP A 130 -4.04 1.98 7.58
N TYR A 131 -3.00 1.63 6.80
CA TYR A 131 -3.10 0.69 5.68
C TYR A 131 -3.57 -0.70 6.12
N VAL A 132 -3.23 -1.15 7.33
CA VAL A 132 -3.63 -2.46 7.85
C VAL A 132 -5.14 -2.54 7.99
N PHE A 133 -5.74 -1.54 8.61
CA PHE A 133 -7.19 -1.50 8.83
C PHE A 133 -7.93 -1.29 7.52
N PHE A 134 -7.41 -0.41 6.66
CA PHE A 134 -7.95 -0.18 5.35
C PHE A 134 -8.00 -1.46 4.50
N ILE A 135 -6.90 -2.20 4.39
CA ILE A 135 -6.87 -3.42 3.58
C ILE A 135 -7.75 -4.53 4.15
N LEU A 136 -7.92 -4.61 5.48
CA LEU A 136 -8.86 -5.54 6.11
C LEU A 136 -10.31 -5.20 5.76
N ILE A 137 -10.69 -3.92 5.77
CA ILE A 137 -12.01 -3.45 5.31
C ILE A 137 -12.23 -3.82 3.84
N MET A 138 -11.25 -3.56 2.98
CA MET A 138 -11.35 -3.90 1.55
C MET A 138 -11.47 -5.41 1.32
N TYR A 139 -10.77 -6.23 2.11
CA TYR A 139 -10.95 -7.69 2.04
C TYR A 139 -12.32 -8.13 2.54
N PHE A 140 -12.87 -7.46 3.54
CA PHE A 140 -14.23 -7.73 4.01
C PHE A 140 -15.28 -7.40 2.95
N LEU A 141 -15.12 -6.27 2.25
CA LEU A 141 -16.02 -5.84 1.19
C LEU A 141 -15.85 -6.62 -0.13
N PHE A 142 -14.70 -7.25 -0.34
CA PHE A 142 -14.36 -7.89 -1.61
C PHE A 142 -15.40 -8.92 -2.10
N PRO A 143 -15.96 -9.84 -1.28
CA PRO A 143 -16.95 -10.80 -1.76
C PRO A 143 -18.20 -10.14 -2.36
N LEU A 144 -18.62 -9.00 -1.80
CA LEU A 144 -19.74 -8.22 -2.32
C LEU A 144 -19.38 -7.58 -3.67
N LEU A 145 -18.21 -6.95 -3.75
CA LEU A 145 -17.67 -6.37 -4.99
C LEU A 145 -17.51 -7.43 -6.08
N TYR A 146 -16.98 -8.59 -5.73
CA TYR A 146 -16.79 -9.70 -6.67
C TYR A 146 -18.13 -10.18 -7.24
N LYS A 147 -19.10 -10.43 -6.38
CA LYS A 147 -20.44 -10.84 -6.81
C LYS A 147 -21.10 -9.75 -7.66
N PHE A 148 -21.00 -8.48 -7.26
CA PHE A 148 -21.61 -7.37 -7.99
C PHE A 148 -20.99 -7.17 -9.37
N PHE A 149 -19.66 -7.28 -9.51
CA PHE A 149 -19.00 -7.09 -10.80
C PHE A 149 -19.14 -8.27 -11.76
N PHE A 150 -19.13 -9.50 -11.23
CA PHE A 150 -18.98 -10.70 -12.07
C PHE A 150 -20.17 -11.64 -12.03
N ASN A 151 -21.31 -11.24 -11.45
CA ASN A 151 -22.55 -12.00 -11.55
C ASN A 151 -23.05 -12.07 -13.01
N ASN A 152 -22.87 -10.98 -13.76
CA ASN A 152 -23.04 -10.93 -15.19
C ASN A 152 -21.80 -10.25 -15.81
N GLU A 153 -20.95 -11.00 -16.49
CA GLU A 153 -19.70 -10.47 -17.06
C GLU A 153 -19.90 -9.33 -18.07
N LYS A 154 -21.07 -9.28 -18.72
CA LYS A 154 -21.39 -8.21 -19.69
C LYS A 154 -21.53 -6.86 -19.01
N ASP A 155 -22.00 -6.83 -17.78
CA ASP A 155 -22.24 -5.60 -17.03
C ASP A 155 -21.05 -5.20 -16.15
N ALA A 156 -20.00 -6.01 -16.11
CA ALA A 156 -18.84 -5.79 -15.23
C ALA A 156 -18.22 -4.39 -15.35
N PHE A 157 -18.17 -3.82 -16.55
CA PHE A 157 -17.68 -2.46 -16.77
C PHE A 157 -18.62 -1.40 -16.21
N LEU A 158 -19.93 -1.53 -16.44
CA LEU A 158 -20.93 -0.59 -15.94
C LEU A 158 -21.01 -0.63 -14.43
N ASN A 159 -20.98 -1.83 -13.85
CA ASN A 159 -20.97 -2.03 -12.40
C ASN A 159 -19.70 -1.44 -11.75
N PHE A 160 -18.55 -1.64 -12.38
CA PHE A 160 -17.29 -1.00 -11.95
C PHE A 160 -17.41 0.52 -11.98
N MET A 161 -17.84 1.10 -13.11
CA MET A 161 -17.99 2.57 -13.24
C MET A 161 -19.00 3.12 -12.23
N PHE A 162 -20.11 2.41 -11.98
CA PHE A 162 -21.10 2.81 -10.97
C PHE A 162 -20.48 2.89 -9.57
N VAL A 163 -19.73 1.87 -9.14
CA VAL A 163 -19.11 1.87 -7.80
C VAL A 163 -18.01 2.93 -7.70
N GLU A 164 -17.20 3.10 -8.75
CA GLU A 164 -16.17 4.16 -8.78
C GLU A 164 -16.79 5.56 -8.64
N LEU A 165 -17.80 5.86 -9.46
CA LEU A 165 -18.49 7.15 -9.42
C LEU A 165 -19.20 7.37 -8.07
N LEU A 166 -19.80 6.33 -7.50
CA LEU A 166 -20.43 6.41 -6.18
C LEU A 166 -19.39 6.73 -5.09
N VAL A 167 -18.25 6.05 -5.08
CA VAL A 167 -17.18 6.31 -4.09
C VAL A 167 -16.63 7.73 -4.26
N ILE A 168 -16.35 8.15 -5.49
CA ILE A 168 -15.87 9.51 -5.77
C ILE A 168 -16.91 10.55 -5.31
N PHE A 169 -18.17 10.36 -5.63
CA PHE A 169 -19.27 11.25 -5.24
C PHE A 169 -19.39 11.38 -3.72
N LEU A 170 -19.38 10.24 -2.99
CA LEU A 170 -19.43 10.25 -1.53
C LEU A 170 -18.19 10.94 -0.93
N THR A 171 -17.02 10.74 -1.54
CA THR A 171 -15.79 11.41 -1.11
C THR A 171 -15.87 12.92 -1.30
N ILE A 172 -16.45 13.39 -2.43
CA ILE A 172 -16.66 14.83 -2.67
C ILE A 172 -17.64 15.42 -1.64
N ILE A 173 -18.72 14.71 -1.33
CA ILE A 173 -19.67 15.17 -0.28
C ILE A 173 -18.94 15.33 1.06
N LEU A 174 -18.17 14.33 1.49
CA LEU A 174 -17.40 14.43 2.73
C LEU A 174 -16.38 15.57 2.70
N TYR A 175 -15.72 15.79 1.57
CA TYR A 175 -14.76 16.88 1.40
C TYR A 175 -15.42 18.26 1.51
N VAL A 176 -16.64 18.42 0.96
CA VAL A 176 -17.33 19.74 0.92
C VAL A 176 -18.11 19.99 2.22
N GLU A 177 -18.84 18.99 2.71
CA GLU A 177 -19.80 19.19 3.81
C GLU A 177 -19.25 18.80 5.19
N MET A 178 -18.23 17.92 5.24
CA MET A 178 -17.74 17.33 6.49
C MET A 178 -16.21 17.21 6.46
N TYR A 179 -15.53 18.36 6.25
CA TYR A 179 -14.08 18.38 6.01
C TYR A 179 -13.28 17.76 7.16
N ASP A 180 -13.66 17.95 8.42
CA ASP A 180 -12.96 17.39 9.57
C ASP A 180 -12.97 15.86 9.54
N ILE A 181 -14.09 15.24 9.16
CA ILE A 181 -14.19 13.79 8.98
C ILE A 181 -13.40 13.34 7.75
N PHE A 182 -13.48 14.11 6.65
CA PHE A 182 -12.72 13.84 5.45
C PHE A 182 -11.22 13.81 5.75
N ASP A 183 -10.67 14.78 6.45
CA ASP A 183 -9.24 14.87 6.75
C ASP A 183 -8.74 13.67 7.55
N ILE A 184 -9.56 13.13 8.46
CA ILE A 184 -9.23 11.92 9.22
C ILE A 184 -9.13 10.69 8.29
N VAL A 185 -10.12 10.48 7.42
CA VAL A 185 -10.25 9.26 6.62
C VAL A 185 -9.70 9.36 5.20
N GLU A 186 -9.29 10.56 4.75
CA GLU A 186 -8.94 10.87 3.35
C GLU A 186 -7.90 9.91 2.78
N VAL A 187 -6.90 9.57 3.59
CA VAL A 187 -5.81 8.71 3.17
C VAL A 187 -6.27 7.30 2.80
N ALA A 188 -7.34 6.82 3.42
CA ALA A 188 -7.96 5.53 3.12
C ALA A 188 -9.03 5.65 2.04
N LEU A 189 -9.93 6.63 2.20
CA LEU A 189 -11.12 6.80 1.36
C LEU A 189 -10.75 7.04 -0.11
N THR A 190 -9.78 7.92 -0.37
CA THR A 190 -9.33 8.25 -1.74
C THR A 190 -8.60 7.10 -2.44
N ARG A 191 -8.26 6.02 -1.72
CA ARG A 191 -7.60 4.83 -2.25
C ARG A 191 -8.53 3.64 -2.49
N ILE A 192 -9.80 3.75 -2.10
CA ILE A 192 -10.81 2.72 -2.43
C ILE A 192 -10.88 2.47 -3.94
N PRO A 193 -10.94 3.50 -4.81
CA PRO A 193 -10.99 3.33 -6.26
C PRO A 193 -9.86 2.46 -6.82
N ILE A 194 -8.63 2.67 -6.39
CA ILE A 194 -7.50 1.94 -6.95
C ILE A 194 -7.50 0.44 -6.58
N PHE A 195 -8.02 0.08 -5.40
CA PHE A 195 -8.24 -1.33 -5.05
C PHE A 195 -9.35 -1.95 -5.91
N ILE A 196 -10.48 -1.23 -6.09
CA ILE A 196 -11.62 -1.63 -6.92
C ILE A 196 -11.18 -1.82 -8.37
N PHE A 197 -10.37 -0.90 -8.91
CA PHE A 197 -9.74 -1.04 -10.21
C PHE A 197 -8.93 -2.35 -10.31
N GLY A 198 -8.12 -2.68 -9.30
CA GLY A 198 -7.38 -3.94 -9.22
C GLY A 198 -8.27 -5.17 -9.31
N VAL A 199 -9.42 -5.16 -8.63
CA VAL A 199 -10.43 -6.23 -8.71
C VAL A 199 -11.01 -6.32 -10.12
N TYR A 200 -11.43 -5.19 -10.70
CA TYR A 200 -12.04 -5.10 -12.03
C TYR A 200 -11.12 -5.60 -13.15
N ILE A 201 -9.83 -5.28 -13.10
CA ILE A 201 -8.88 -5.76 -14.12
C ILE A 201 -8.45 -7.22 -13.91
N GLY A 202 -8.77 -7.83 -12.76
CA GLY A 202 -8.41 -9.20 -12.41
C GLY A 202 -8.67 -10.22 -13.52
N PRO A 203 -9.86 -10.29 -14.16
CA PRO A 203 -10.12 -11.15 -15.30
C PRO A 203 -9.19 -10.88 -16.50
N LYS A 204 -8.91 -9.61 -16.79
CA LYS A 204 -8.03 -9.21 -17.91
C LYS A 204 -6.60 -9.64 -17.68
N VAL A 205 -6.13 -9.55 -16.42
CA VAL A 205 -4.80 -10.03 -16.01
C VAL A 205 -4.73 -11.55 -16.09
N TYR A 206 -5.75 -12.25 -15.60
CA TYR A 206 -5.83 -13.71 -15.60
C TYR A 206 -5.82 -14.29 -17.03
N GLN A 207 -6.58 -13.68 -17.94
CA GLN A 207 -6.73 -14.09 -19.34
C GLN A 207 -5.57 -13.58 -20.23
N GLY A 208 -4.65 -12.76 -19.72
CA GLY A 208 -3.55 -12.20 -20.50
C GLY A 208 -3.99 -11.23 -21.61
N LYS A 209 -5.13 -10.54 -21.41
CA LYS A 209 -5.65 -9.60 -22.42
C LYS A 209 -4.68 -8.44 -22.65
N LYS A 210 -4.72 -7.83 -23.84
CA LYS A 210 -3.97 -6.63 -24.14
C LYS A 210 -4.47 -5.44 -23.31
N VAL A 211 -3.54 -4.59 -22.88
CA VAL A 211 -3.88 -3.31 -22.25
C VAL A 211 -4.54 -2.43 -23.31
N GLY A 212 -5.70 -1.88 -22.97
CA GLY A 212 -6.44 -1.00 -23.90
C GLY A 212 -5.66 0.27 -24.20
N TYR A 213 -5.77 0.78 -25.43
CA TYR A 213 -5.10 2.00 -25.86
C TYR A 213 -5.45 3.19 -24.97
N PHE A 214 -6.74 3.34 -24.62
CA PHE A 214 -7.20 4.40 -23.71
C PHE A 214 -6.49 4.37 -22.35
N THR A 215 -6.34 3.19 -21.75
CA THR A 215 -5.63 3.05 -20.46
C THR A 215 -4.16 3.46 -20.57
N LEU A 216 -3.49 3.08 -21.68
CA LEU A 216 -2.10 3.47 -21.91
C LEU A 216 -1.96 4.99 -22.09
N VAL A 217 -2.81 5.59 -22.94
CA VAL A 217 -2.80 7.05 -23.17
C VAL A 217 -3.07 7.80 -21.87
N LEU A 218 -4.11 7.41 -21.13
CA LEU A 218 -4.45 8.05 -19.85
C LEU A 218 -3.30 7.92 -18.82
N SER A 219 -2.67 6.74 -18.74
CA SER A 219 -1.53 6.51 -17.86
C SER A 219 -0.32 7.38 -18.22
N VAL A 220 -0.01 7.52 -19.52
CA VAL A 220 1.09 8.38 -19.99
C VAL A 220 0.76 9.86 -19.73
N LEU A 221 -0.45 10.29 -20.04
CA LEU A 221 -0.88 11.68 -19.82
C LEU A 221 -0.85 12.03 -18.33
N SER A 222 -1.29 11.12 -17.45
CA SER A 222 -1.24 11.36 -16.00
C SER A 222 0.19 11.50 -15.48
N LEU A 223 1.16 10.77 -16.05
CA LEU A 223 2.57 10.92 -15.69
C LEU A 223 3.14 12.29 -16.09
N LEU A 224 2.64 12.92 -17.14
CA LEU A 224 3.04 14.28 -17.50
C LEU A 224 2.56 15.31 -16.45
N LEU A 225 1.53 14.99 -15.67
CA LEU A 225 1.03 15.84 -14.61
C LEU A 225 1.87 15.76 -13.31
N ILE A 226 2.94 14.96 -13.29
CA ILE A 226 3.77 14.78 -12.07
C ILE A 226 4.46 16.08 -11.63
N THR A 227 4.69 17.00 -12.57
CA THR A 227 5.33 18.29 -12.30
C THR A 227 4.35 19.40 -11.90
N PHE A 228 3.05 19.10 -11.95
CA PHE A 228 2.02 20.08 -11.59
C PHE A 228 1.59 19.88 -10.13
N ASP A 229 1.67 20.95 -9.36
CA ASP A 229 1.06 21.01 -8.03
C ASP A 229 -0.37 21.53 -8.18
N PHE A 230 -1.32 20.80 -7.61
CA PHE A 230 -2.72 21.19 -7.56
C PHE A 230 -3.06 21.61 -6.14
N ASP A 231 -3.74 22.74 -5.99
CA ASP A 231 -4.14 23.25 -4.67
C ASP A 231 -5.09 22.31 -3.93
N SER A 232 -5.88 21.54 -4.65
CA SER A 232 -6.81 20.58 -4.06
C SER A 232 -6.14 19.25 -3.76
N GLN A 233 -6.03 18.92 -2.46
CA GLN A 233 -5.55 17.63 -1.97
C GLN A 233 -6.35 16.45 -2.58
N LEU A 234 -7.67 16.60 -2.69
CA LEU A 234 -8.54 15.58 -3.27
C LEU A 234 -8.20 15.29 -4.74
N VAL A 235 -7.99 16.34 -5.54
CA VAL A 235 -7.62 16.21 -6.97
C VAL A 235 -6.27 15.50 -7.08
N MET A 236 -5.27 15.92 -6.28
CA MET A 236 -3.95 15.29 -6.26
C MET A 236 -4.04 13.79 -5.95
N ARG A 237 -4.85 13.38 -4.96
CA ARG A 237 -5.03 11.98 -4.60
C ARG A 237 -5.54 11.13 -5.76
N TYR A 238 -6.52 11.61 -6.51
CA TYR A 238 -7.05 10.87 -7.66
C TYR A 238 -6.10 10.84 -8.86
N ILE A 239 -5.39 11.95 -9.13
CA ILE A 239 -4.32 11.97 -10.14
C ILE A 239 -3.25 10.93 -9.80
N ASN A 240 -2.81 10.89 -8.55
CA ASN A 240 -1.82 9.94 -8.06
C ASN A 240 -2.28 8.47 -8.23
N SER A 241 -3.55 8.19 -8.02
CA SER A 241 -4.13 6.87 -8.25
C SER A 241 -4.04 6.46 -9.73
N ILE A 242 -4.31 7.38 -10.66
CA ILE A 242 -4.17 7.12 -12.10
C ILE A 242 -2.69 6.96 -12.48
N GLN A 243 -1.81 7.80 -11.95
CA GLN A 243 -0.36 7.71 -12.18
C GLN A 243 0.20 6.37 -11.72
N SER A 244 -0.27 5.83 -10.59
CA SER A 244 0.19 4.54 -10.07
C SER A 244 -0.12 3.37 -11.01
N ILE A 245 -1.21 3.45 -11.79
CA ILE A 245 -1.50 2.49 -12.87
C ILE A 245 -0.42 2.57 -13.94
N GLY A 246 -0.09 3.77 -14.40
CA GLY A 246 0.96 4.01 -15.39
C GLY A 246 2.32 3.52 -14.91
N PHE A 247 2.72 3.87 -13.69
CA PHE A 247 3.95 3.39 -13.07
C PHE A 247 4.00 1.88 -12.97
N SER A 248 2.91 1.24 -12.51
CA SER A 248 2.83 -0.22 -12.45
C SER A 248 3.08 -0.88 -13.79
N LEU A 249 2.47 -0.34 -14.85
CA LEU A 249 2.62 -0.86 -16.21
C LEU A 249 4.04 -0.65 -16.76
N ILE A 250 4.64 0.51 -16.51
CA ILE A 250 6.02 0.82 -16.93
C ILE A 250 7.00 -0.09 -16.20
N ILE A 251 6.90 -0.21 -14.88
CA ILE A 251 7.80 -1.03 -14.06
C ILE A 251 7.79 -2.48 -14.52
N VAL A 252 6.60 -3.09 -14.69
CA VAL A 252 6.54 -4.49 -15.15
C VAL A 252 7.01 -4.64 -16.60
N LYS A 253 6.89 -3.62 -17.43
CA LYS A 253 7.42 -3.63 -18.79
C LYS A 253 8.95 -3.51 -18.80
N ILE A 254 9.53 -2.73 -17.89
CA ILE A 254 10.99 -2.67 -17.70
C ILE A 254 11.52 -4.05 -17.30
N PHE A 255 10.92 -4.72 -16.31
CA PHE A 255 11.31 -6.08 -15.92
C PHE A 255 11.20 -7.08 -17.07
N ASP A 256 10.19 -6.94 -17.93
CA ASP A 256 9.97 -7.81 -19.09
C ASP A 256 11.02 -7.60 -20.19
N ILE A 257 11.45 -6.36 -20.42
CA ILE A 257 12.46 -6.02 -21.45
C ILE A 257 13.87 -6.32 -20.94
N VAL A 258 14.21 -5.80 -19.76
CA VAL A 258 15.58 -5.90 -19.20
C VAL A 258 15.89 -7.32 -18.77
N ASN A 259 14.93 -8.02 -18.18
CA ASN A 259 14.97 -9.44 -17.77
C ASN A 259 16.30 -9.88 -17.09
N LEU A 260 16.90 -9.01 -16.29
CA LEU A 260 18.12 -9.30 -15.52
C LEU A 260 17.77 -10.16 -14.29
N LYS A 261 18.26 -11.42 -14.28
CA LYS A 261 17.96 -12.38 -13.20
C LYS A 261 18.34 -11.88 -11.80
N SER A 262 19.45 -11.14 -11.67
CA SER A 262 19.91 -10.58 -10.39
C SER A 262 18.94 -9.49 -9.89
N MET A 263 18.56 -8.57 -10.77
CA MET A 263 17.61 -7.49 -10.47
C MET A 263 16.24 -8.07 -10.08
N ASN A 264 15.72 -8.99 -10.90
CA ASN A 264 14.43 -9.63 -10.63
C ASN A 264 14.45 -10.37 -9.28
N ARG A 265 15.54 -11.10 -8.98
CA ARG A 265 15.70 -11.81 -7.70
C ARG A 265 15.72 -10.84 -6.51
N PHE A 266 16.45 -9.73 -6.62
CA PHE A 266 16.51 -8.72 -5.57
C PHE A 266 15.14 -8.12 -5.27
N PHE A 267 14.47 -7.58 -6.28
CA PHE A 267 13.15 -6.95 -6.07
C PHE A 267 12.08 -7.97 -5.66
N SER A 268 12.11 -9.19 -6.21
CA SER A 268 11.20 -10.25 -5.79
C SER A 268 11.41 -10.66 -4.33
N PHE A 269 12.67 -10.68 -3.87
CA PHE A 269 13.00 -10.92 -2.46
C PHE A 269 12.41 -9.84 -1.55
N VAL A 270 12.63 -8.56 -1.85
CA VAL A 270 12.06 -7.43 -1.10
C VAL A 270 10.53 -7.51 -1.11
N GLY A 271 9.92 -7.73 -2.28
CA GLY A 271 8.47 -7.79 -2.43
C GLY A 271 7.79 -8.94 -1.69
N LYS A 272 8.51 -10.04 -1.48
CA LYS A 272 8.00 -11.16 -0.67
C LYS A 272 7.74 -10.75 0.78
N TYR A 273 8.53 -9.83 1.30
CA TYR A 273 8.51 -9.38 2.69
C TYR A 273 7.97 -7.95 2.85
N SER A 274 7.33 -7.44 1.82
CA SER A 274 6.85 -6.05 1.74
C SER A 274 6.00 -5.62 2.93
N PHE A 275 5.17 -6.50 3.47
CA PHE A 275 4.26 -6.17 4.56
C PHE A 275 5.00 -6.06 5.91
N GLU A 276 5.91 -6.98 6.20
CA GLU A 276 6.75 -6.93 7.39
C GLU A 276 7.67 -5.71 7.36
N VAL A 277 8.27 -5.41 6.21
CA VAL A 277 9.09 -4.20 6.01
C VAL A 277 8.25 -2.95 6.25
N TYR A 278 7.02 -2.90 5.71
CA TYR A 278 6.09 -1.78 5.95
C TYR A 278 5.82 -1.57 7.44
N LEU A 279 5.51 -2.62 8.20
CA LEU A 279 5.22 -2.49 9.62
C LEU A 279 6.45 -2.04 10.43
N LEU A 280 7.59 -2.68 10.17
CA LEU A 280 8.81 -2.46 10.95
C LEU A 280 9.43 -1.09 10.72
N HIS A 281 9.50 -0.60 9.46
CA HIS A 281 10.12 0.70 9.23
C HIS A 281 9.32 1.85 9.85
N ILE A 282 7.97 1.73 9.86
CA ILE A 282 7.11 2.72 10.55
C ILE A 282 7.32 2.66 12.06
N ALA A 283 7.31 1.45 12.66
CA ALA A 283 7.51 1.28 14.09
C ALA A 283 8.89 1.82 14.54
N LEU A 284 9.96 1.43 13.83
CA LEU A 284 11.33 1.88 14.14
C LEU A 284 11.50 3.39 13.98
N ARG A 285 10.90 3.99 12.94
CA ARG A 285 10.92 5.44 12.76
C ARG A 285 10.28 6.15 13.95
N ARG A 286 9.12 5.68 14.41
CA ARG A 286 8.41 6.24 15.57
C ARG A 286 9.20 6.06 16.86
N ILE A 287 9.83 4.91 17.07
CA ILE A 287 10.72 4.68 18.22
C ILE A 287 11.90 5.65 18.20
N MET A 288 12.54 5.87 17.04
CA MET A 288 13.66 6.84 16.96
C MET A 288 13.20 8.25 17.30
N ILE A 289 12.05 8.69 16.80
CA ILE A 289 11.47 10.00 17.16
C ILE A 289 11.25 10.11 18.67
N SER A 290 10.70 9.07 19.32
CA SER A 290 10.47 9.07 20.77
C SER A 290 11.76 9.08 21.62
N LEU A 291 12.89 8.72 21.01
CA LEU A 291 14.23 8.77 21.62
C LEU A 291 15.02 10.05 21.24
N ASP A 292 14.38 11.06 20.65
CA ASP A 292 15.01 12.26 20.11
C ASP A 292 16.10 11.99 19.05
N ILE A 293 16.06 10.81 18.41
CA ILE A 293 16.94 10.47 17.31
C ILE A 293 16.27 10.93 16.01
N LYS A 294 16.97 11.79 15.27
CA LYS A 294 16.46 12.44 14.06
C LYS A 294 16.41 11.47 12.87
N PRO A 295 15.22 10.98 12.44
CA PRO A 295 15.11 10.00 11.36
C PRO A 295 15.36 10.61 9.96
N TYR A 296 15.43 11.94 9.84
CA TYR A 296 15.76 12.65 8.62
C TYR A 296 17.28 12.75 8.34
N GLU A 297 18.13 12.34 9.27
CA GLU A 297 19.57 12.20 9.05
C GLU A 297 19.87 10.85 8.39
N TRP A 298 20.63 10.84 7.29
CA TRP A 298 20.95 9.64 6.51
C TRP A 298 21.48 8.48 7.35
N ASN A 299 22.41 8.76 8.27
CA ASN A 299 23.01 7.72 9.11
C ASN A 299 21.97 7.03 9.99
N ASN A 300 21.06 7.81 10.59
CA ASN A 300 19.98 7.29 11.43
C ASN A 300 18.97 6.52 10.59
N TYR A 301 18.65 7.00 9.39
CA TYR A 301 17.74 6.29 8.51
C TYR A 301 18.32 4.97 7.98
N LEU A 302 19.60 4.92 7.70
CA LEU A 302 20.29 3.66 7.36
C LEU A 302 20.22 2.65 8.50
N ILE A 303 20.29 3.10 9.76
CA ILE A 303 20.07 2.22 10.93
C ILE A 303 18.64 1.66 10.93
N ILE A 304 17.61 2.50 10.64
CA ILE A 304 16.22 2.03 10.49
C ILE A 304 16.15 0.94 9.42
N ILE A 305 16.75 1.14 8.25
CA ILE A 305 16.74 0.16 7.15
C ILE A 305 17.40 -1.14 7.60
N LEU A 306 18.57 -1.08 8.20
CA LEU A 306 19.32 -2.26 8.65
C LEU A 306 18.53 -3.05 9.71
N LEU A 307 17.98 -2.37 10.71
CA LEU A 307 17.14 -3.00 11.74
C LEU A 307 15.87 -3.58 11.13
N THR A 308 15.23 -2.89 10.17
CA THR A 308 14.06 -3.40 9.46
C THR A 308 14.38 -4.72 8.76
N VAL A 309 15.50 -4.82 8.06
CA VAL A 309 15.93 -6.06 7.37
C VAL A 309 16.19 -7.18 8.38
N LEU A 310 16.92 -6.92 9.45
CA LEU A 310 17.24 -7.90 10.49
C LEU A 310 15.98 -8.42 11.18
N LEU A 311 15.08 -7.53 11.60
CA LEU A 311 13.85 -7.92 12.26
C LEU A 311 12.87 -8.62 11.32
N THR A 312 12.82 -8.24 10.05
CA THR A 312 12.03 -8.97 9.04
C THR A 312 12.51 -10.41 8.92
N TRP A 313 13.82 -10.63 8.86
CA TRP A 313 14.38 -11.97 8.84
C TRP A 313 14.01 -12.77 10.11
N PHE A 314 14.09 -12.15 11.28
CA PHE A 314 13.72 -12.79 12.56
C PHE A 314 12.24 -13.17 12.61
N ILE A 315 11.32 -12.28 12.20
CA ILE A 315 9.88 -12.57 12.13
C ILE A 315 9.62 -13.76 11.20
N GLN A 316 10.33 -13.84 10.08
CA GLN A 316 10.19 -14.96 9.14
C GLN A 316 10.67 -16.30 9.75
N LEU A 317 11.70 -16.29 10.57
CA LEU A 317 12.12 -17.51 11.30
C LEU A 317 11.00 -18.00 12.21
N ILE A 318 10.37 -17.10 12.97
CA ILE A 318 9.27 -17.44 13.89
C ILE A 318 8.05 -17.99 13.11
N THR A 319 7.65 -17.32 12.04
CA THR A 319 6.48 -17.72 11.25
C THR A 319 6.69 -19.03 10.51
N ASN A 320 7.90 -19.28 9.98
CA ASN A 320 8.24 -20.53 9.31
C ASN A 320 8.33 -21.72 10.29
N MET A 321 8.82 -21.53 11.51
CA MET A 321 8.84 -22.58 12.54
C MET A 321 7.42 -23.01 12.93
N LYS A 322 6.45 -22.08 13.03
CA LYS A 322 5.04 -22.41 13.30
C LYS A 322 4.42 -23.22 12.16
N ASN A 323 4.74 -22.91 10.91
CA ASN A 323 4.20 -23.66 9.76
C ASN A 323 4.73 -25.09 9.69
N LYS A 324 5.99 -25.36 10.09
CA LYS A 324 6.55 -26.72 10.14
C LYS A 324 5.93 -27.60 11.24
N LYS A 325 5.42 -27.00 12.35
CA LYS A 325 4.76 -27.76 13.44
C LYS A 325 3.31 -28.15 13.13
N VAL A 326 2.65 -27.49 12.17
CA VAL A 326 1.26 -27.78 11.77
C VAL A 326 1.18 -28.92 10.76
N TYR A 327 2.30 -29.31 10.14
CA TYR A 327 2.38 -30.38 9.13
C TYR A 327 3.13 -31.64 9.66
N LYS A 328 3.37 -31.74 10.96
CA LYS A 328 3.72 -32.96 11.69
C LYS A 328 2.54 -33.36 12.59
#